data_bd2508c14f3a34dfdbda9e0cf4bba47b
#
_entry.id   bd2508c14f3a34dfdbda9e0cf4bba47b
#
_cell.length_a   1.000
_cell.length_b   1.000
_cell.length_c   1.000
_cell.angle_alpha   90.00
_cell.angle_beta   90.00
_cell.angle_gamma   90.00
#
_symmetry.space_group_name_H-M   'P 1'
#
loop_
_entity.id
_entity.type
_entity.pdbx_description
1 polymer ?
#
loop_
_entity_poly.entity_id
_entity_poly.type
_entity_poly.pdbx_seq_one_letter_code
_entity_poly.pdbx_strand_id
1 'polypeptide(L)'
;EATNGIIWVGTREGFYCFNEKEKKIKRYTTASGLPNNVVYGILEDTFGRLWVSTNRGISCFNPETEKFRNFTESDGLQSNQFNTSSFCRTSSGQMYFGGINGITTFRPELLLDNPYTPPVVITKLQLFNKTVRPDDETGILTKNINETKSITLKSWQTAFTIEFVVSNYISGQHNTFAYKLEGYDKEWYYLTDKRTV
;
A
#
# COMPACT_ATOMS: atom_id res chain seq x y z
N GLU A 1 -18.95 17.07 9.98
CA GLU A 1 -20.07 16.14 9.76
C GLU A 1 -20.05 15.74 8.27
N ALA A 2 -20.17 14.45 8.01
CA ALA A 2 -20.25 13.95 6.65
C ALA A 2 -21.69 14.06 6.11
N THR A 3 -21.84 13.95 4.79
CA THR A 3 -23.14 14.08 4.09
C THR A 3 -24.20 13.09 4.59
N ASN A 4 -23.77 11.95 5.15
CA ASN A 4 -24.64 10.91 5.72
C ASN A 4 -24.97 11.10 7.22
N GLY A 5 -24.58 12.23 7.83
CA GLY A 5 -24.82 12.55 9.24
C GLY A 5 -23.86 11.88 10.22
N ILE A 6 -22.83 11.19 9.74
CA ILE A 6 -21.75 10.64 10.57
C ILE A 6 -20.76 11.75 10.91
N ILE A 7 -20.38 11.84 12.18
CA ILE A 7 -19.38 12.79 12.65
C ILE A 7 -18.00 12.14 12.64
N TRP A 8 -17.06 12.74 11.94
CA TRP A 8 -15.68 12.30 11.87
C TRP A 8 -14.79 13.25 12.64
N VAL A 9 -13.93 12.71 13.50
CA VAL A 9 -13.07 13.51 14.39
C VAL A 9 -11.62 13.05 14.25
N GLY A 10 -10.77 13.99 13.85
CA GLY A 10 -9.32 13.81 13.87
C GLY A 10 -8.74 14.23 15.21
N THR A 11 -7.86 13.42 15.75
CA THR A 11 -7.15 13.68 17.01
C THR A 11 -5.65 13.40 16.87
N ARG A 12 -4.91 13.60 17.96
CA ARG A 12 -3.49 13.18 18.01
C ARG A 12 -3.31 11.66 18.22
N GLU A 13 -4.40 10.95 18.52
CA GLU A 13 -4.33 9.51 18.82
C GLU A 13 -5.17 8.64 17.87
N GLY A 14 -5.61 9.22 16.78
CA GLY A 14 -6.35 8.50 15.76
C GLY A 14 -7.48 9.31 15.14
N PHE A 15 -8.20 8.62 14.31
CA PHE A 15 -9.32 9.07 13.52
C PHE A 15 -10.58 8.36 14.02
N TYR A 16 -11.60 9.12 14.38
CA TYR A 16 -12.79 8.59 15.01
C TYR A 16 -14.04 8.83 14.17
N CYS A 17 -14.89 7.83 14.15
CA CYS A 17 -16.24 7.87 13.60
C CYS A 17 -17.24 7.83 14.74
N PHE A 18 -18.14 8.78 14.78
CA PHE A 18 -19.30 8.79 15.70
C PHE A 18 -20.59 8.74 14.90
N ASN A 19 -21.34 7.67 15.08
CA ASN A 19 -22.69 7.52 14.54
C ASN A 19 -23.69 7.88 15.67
N GLU A 20 -24.32 9.04 15.55
CA GLU A 20 -25.26 9.55 16.57
C GLU A 20 -26.50 8.65 16.71
N LYS A 21 -26.99 8.10 15.60
CA LYS A 21 -28.19 7.24 15.58
C LYS A 21 -27.96 5.93 16.33
N GLU A 22 -26.80 5.34 16.16
CA GLU A 22 -26.43 4.07 16.81
C GLU A 22 -25.73 4.27 18.15
N LYS A 23 -25.36 5.51 18.49
CA LYS A 23 -24.53 5.87 19.67
C LYS A 23 -23.24 5.07 19.75
N LYS A 24 -22.64 4.77 18.57
CA LYS A 24 -21.39 4.01 18.47
C LYS A 24 -20.24 4.91 18.11
N ILE A 25 -19.10 4.65 18.73
CA ILE A 25 -17.82 5.26 18.39
C ILE A 25 -16.91 4.18 17.88
N LYS A 26 -16.28 4.44 16.73
CA LYS A 26 -15.22 3.59 16.16
C LYS A 26 -13.94 4.38 16.01
N ARG A 27 -12.82 3.77 16.36
CA ARG A 27 -11.49 4.38 16.27
C ARG A 27 -10.67 3.67 15.21
N TYR A 28 -9.99 4.45 14.37
CA TYR A 28 -9.01 3.99 13.39
C TYR A 28 -7.63 4.54 13.74
N THR A 29 -6.63 3.69 13.64
CA THR A 29 -5.24 3.99 13.98
C THR A 29 -4.29 3.44 12.93
N THR A 30 -3.00 3.52 13.16
CA THR A 30 -1.99 2.87 12.32
C THR A 30 -2.21 1.36 12.18
N ALA A 31 -2.74 0.70 13.22
CA ALA A 31 -3.12 -0.72 13.15
C ALA A 31 -4.28 -0.98 12.18
N SER A 32 -5.11 0.03 11.89
CA SER A 32 -6.21 -0.05 10.92
C SER A 32 -5.78 0.34 9.50
N GLY A 33 -4.54 0.82 9.30
CA GLY A 33 -4.02 1.27 8.01
C GLY A 33 -3.83 2.79 7.86
N LEU A 34 -4.15 3.59 8.88
CA LEU A 34 -3.85 5.02 8.87
C LEU A 34 -2.33 5.24 8.87
N PRO A 35 -1.76 6.18 8.09
CA PRO A 35 -0.31 6.34 8.00
C PRO A 35 0.35 6.90 9.27
N ASN A 36 -0.41 7.66 10.06
CA ASN A 36 -0.01 8.19 11.36
C ASN A 36 -1.24 8.50 12.22
N ASN A 37 -1.13 8.34 13.54
CA ASN A 37 -2.26 8.62 14.44
C ASN A 37 -2.58 10.10 14.63
N VAL A 38 -1.64 11.01 14.33
CA VAL A 38 -1.88 12.44 14.41
C VAL A 38 -2.64 12.92 13.17
N VAL A 39 -3.90 13.29 13.33
CA VAL A 39 -4.78 13.75 12.27
C VAL A 39 -4.96 15.27 12.38
N TYR A 40 -4.70 15.98 11.30
CA TYR A 40 -4.75 17.45 11.22
C TYR A 40 -5.99 17.97 10.50
N GLY A 41 -6.45 17.28 9.48
CA GLY A 41 -7.59 17.68 8.68
C GLY A 41 -8.34 16.53 8.05
N ILE A 42 -9.64 16.74 7.82
CA ILE A 42 -10.53 15.76 7.20
C ILE A 42 -11.39 16.49 6.19
N LEU A 43 -11.42 16.03 4.96
CA LEU A 43 -12.31 16.49 3.89
C LEU A 43 -13.04 15.31 3.28
N GLU A 44 -14.34 15.46 3.03
CA GLU A 44 -15.15 14.48 2.32
C GLU A 44 -15.15 14.81 0.81
N ASP A 45 -14.98 13.79 -0.05
CA ASP A 45 -15.13 13.94 -1.49
C ASP A 45 -16.56 13.68 -1.98
N THR A 46 -16.78 13.79 -3.29
CA THR A 46 -18.09 13.59 -3.92
C THR A 46 -18.53 12.12 -3.93
N PHE A 47 -17.61 11.19 -3.65
CA PHE A 47 -17.87 9.76 -3.55
C PHE A 47 -18.07 9.30 -2.10
N GLY A 48 -18.10 10.23 -1.12
CA GLY A 48 -18.23 9.91 0.30
C GLY A 48 -16.94 9.36 0.94
N ARG A 49 -15.81 9.42 0.22
CA ARG A 49 -14.50 9.05 0.79
C ARG A 49 -13.94 10.22 1.59
N LEU A 50 -13.16 9.90 2.61
CA LEU A 50 -12.56 10.90 3.49
C LEU A 50 -11.06 11.03 3.23
N TRP A 51 -10.63 12.25 3.01
CA TRP A 51 -9.24 12.62 2.81
C TRP A 51 -8.68 13.19 4.11
N VAL A 52 -7.76 12.44 4.72
CA VAL A 52 -7.27 12.68 6.08
C VAL A 52 -5.80 13.07 6.00
N SER A 53 -5.47 14.32 6.35
CA SER A 53 -4.08 14.75 6.45
C SER A 53 -3.48 14.40 7.81
N THR A 54 -2.25 13.92 7.82
CA THR A 54 -1.56 13.42 9.00
C THR A 54 -0.13 13.96 9.10
N ASN A 55 0.59 13.52 10.12
CA ASN A 55 2.03 13.79 10.24
C ASN A 55 2.90 12.87 9.34
N ARG A 56 2.27 11.98 8.55
CA ARG A 56 2.96 11.09 7.62
C ARG A 56 2.17 10.90 6.32
N GLY A 57 1.84 12.01 5.68
CA GLY A 57 1.13 12.03 4.40
C GLY A 57 -0.38 12.23 4.53
N ILE A 58 -1.07 12.02 3.41
CA ILE A 58 -2.52 12.07 3.29
C ILE A 58 -3.04 10.66 3.09
N SER A 59 -4.17 10.36 3.71
CA SER A 59 -4.86 9.08 3.55
C SER A 59 -6.25 9.28 2.96
N CYS A 60 -6.60 8.53 1.93
CA CYS A 60 -7.96 8.39 1.44
C CYS A 60 -8.59 7.17 2.15
N PHE A 61 -9.61 7.42 2.93
CA PHE A 61 -10.37 6.39 3.64
C PHE A 61 -11.73 6.19 2.97
N ASN A 62 -12.06 4.95 2.68
CA ASN A 62 -13.39 4.56 2.20
C ASN A 62 -14.21 4.02 3.37
N PRO A 63 -15.29 4.72 3.81
CA PRO A 63 -16.09 4.30 4.94
C PRO A 63 -16.86 2.99 4.74
N GLU A 64 -17.21 2.65 3.48
CA GLU A 64 -17.95 1.42 3.17
C GLU A 64 -17.09 0.16 3.30
N THR A 65 -15.84 0.24 2.81
CA THR A 65 -14.91 -0.89 2.83
C THR A 65 -13.95 -0.86 4.01
N GLU A 66 -13.91 0.25 4.73
CA GLU A 66 -12.99 0.56 5.83
C GLU A 66 -11.51 0.46 5.44
N LYS A 67 -11.21 0.68 4.17
CA LYS A 67 -9.84 0.61 3.66
C LYS A 67 -9.22 2.00 3.56
N PHE A 68 -7.92 2.04 3.85
CA PHE A 68 -7.08 3.21 3.71
C PHE A 68 -6.19 3.08 2.46
N ARG A 69 -6.04 4.18 1.72
CA ARG A 69 -5.01 4.35 0.68
C ARG A 69 -4.16 5.55 1.06
N ASN A 70 -2.89 5.32 1.29
CA ASN A 70 -1.97 6.32 1.79
C ASN A 70 -1.15 6.93 0.65
N PHE A 71 -0.92 8.24 0.74
CA PHE A 71 -0.11 9.03 -0.18
C PHE A 71 0.97 9.73 0.60
N THR A 72 2.17 9.79 0.04
CA THR A 72 3.36 10.35 0.63
C THR A 72 4.04 11.34 -0.33
N GLU A 73 5.14 11.91 0.07
CA GLU A 73 5.97 12.78 -0.79
C GLU A 73 6.38 12.08 -2.09
N SER A 74 6.60 10.76 -2.07
CA SER A 74 6.89 9.97 -3.28
C SER A 74 5.72 9.90 -4.29
N ASP A 75 4.51 10.23 -3.85
CA ASP A 75 3.32 10.33 -4.70
C ASP A 75 3.07 11.77 -5.19
N GLY A 76 3.98 12.70 -4.91
CA GLY A 76 3.90 14.09 -5.33
C GLY A 76 3.29 15.03 -4.30
N LEU A 77 3.16 14.64 -3.04
CA LEU A 77 2.80 15.59 -1.99
C LEU A 77 3.95 16.57 -1.74
N GLN A 78 3.61 17.79 -1.27
CA GLN A 78 4.59 18.83 -0.94
C GLN A 78 5.58 18.39 0.16
N SER A 79 5.15 17.50 1.06
CA SER A 79 5.88 16.88 2.15
C SER A 79 4.99 15.81 2.79
N ASN A 80 5.57 15.00 3.67
CA ASN A 80 4.80 14.07 4.50
C ASN A 80 4.12 14.77 5.70
N GLN A 81 4.56 15.97 6.09
CA GLN A 81 4.01 16.69 7.24
C GLN A 81 3.01 17.78 6.81
N PHE A 82 1.83 17.71 7.40
CA PHE A 82 0.75 18.67 7.20
C PHE A 82 0.52 19.51 8.44
N ASN A 83 -0.13 20.68 8.28
CA ASN A 83 -0.39 21.62 9.34
C ASN A 83 -1.83 21.53 9.84
N THR A 84 -2.02 21.74 11.14
CA THR A 84 -3.35 21.81 11.77
C THR A 84 -4.20 22.88 11.10
N SER A 85 -5.48 22.56 10.84
CA SER A 85 -6.48 23.48 10.26
C SER A 85 -6.11 24.09 8.90
N SER A 86 -5.13 23.49 8.20
CA SER A 86 -4.66 23.98 6.90
C SER A 86 -5.21 23.12 5.76
N PHE A 87 -6.52 23.07 5.63
CA PHE A 87 -7.20 22.31 4.60
C PHE A 87 -8.51 22.97 4.18
N CYS A 88 -8.84 22.87 2.91
CA CYS A 88 -10.14 23.32 2.40
C CYS A 88 -10.52 22.55 1.14
N ARG A 89 -11.82 22.53 0.85
CA ARG A 89 -12.39 22.03 -0.40
C ARG A 89 -13.21 23.14 -1.04
N THR A 90 -13.00 23.38 -2.32
CA THR A 90 -13.79 24.34 -3.09
C THR A 90 -15.11 23.72 -3.54
N SER A 91 -16.04 24.56 -3.96
CA SER A 91 -17.31 24.15 -4.58
C SER A 91 -17.10 23.33 -5.86
N SER A 92 -15.97 23.52 -6.57
CA SER A 92 -15.59 22.73 -7.75
C SER A 92 -14.98 21.36 -7.42
N GLY A 93 -14.88 20.97 -6.14
CA GLY A 93 -14.32 19.69 -5.71
C GLY A 93 -12.80 19.69 -5.54
N GLN A 94 -12.10 20.79 -5.85
CA GLN A 94 -10.65 20.90 -5.63
C GLN A 94 -10.33 20.89 -4.14
N MET A 95 -9.43 20.04 -3.72
CA MET A 95 -8.94 19.94 -2.34
C MET A 95 -7.58 20.58 -2.20
N TYR A 96 -7.34 21.20 -1.05
CA TYR A 96 -6.09 21.86 -0.67
C TYR A 96 -5.71 21.40 0.73
N PHE A 97 -4.45 21.02 0.91
CA PHE A 97 -3.87 20.67 2.20
C PHE A 97 -2.53 21.38 2.36
N GLY A 98 -2.42 22.24 3.36
CA GLY A 98 -1.21 22.97 3.69
C GLY A 98 -0.27 22.16 4.57
N GLY A 99 1.02 22.23 4.31
CA GLY A 99 2.06 21.57 5.07
C GLY A 99 3.32 22.43 5.16
N ILE A 100 4.42 21.82 5.64
CA ILE A 100 5.67 22.54 5.95
C ILE A 100 6.40 23.08 4.71
N ASN A 101 6.20 22.47 3.54
CA ASN A 101 6.87 22.83 2.28
C ASN A 101 5.89 23.42 1.24
N GLY A 102 4.72 23.89 1.68
CA GLY A 102 3.75 24.52 0.78
C GLY A 102 2.39 23.84 0.81
N ILE A 103 1.73 23.76 -0.35
CA ILE A 103 0.36 23.28 -0.47
C ILE A 103 0.31 22.11 -1.44
N THR A 104 -0.31 21.01 -1.02
CA THR A 104 -0.74 19.94 -1.90
C THR A 104 -2.16 20.21 -2.37
N THR A 105 -2.39 20.14 -3.67
CA THR A 105 -3.71 20.34 -4.27
C THR A 105 -4.02 19.28 -5.30
N PHE A 106 -5.24 18.76 -5.27
CA PHE A 106 -5.71 17.73 -6.21
C PHE A 106 -7.23 17.71 -6.30
N ARG A 107 -7.73 17.04 -7.34
CA ARG A 107 -9.14 16.66 -7.47
C ARG A 107 -9.27 15.16 -7.26
N PRO A 108 -10.00 14.71 -6.24
CA PRO A 108 -10.18 13.26 -5.96
C PRO A 108 -10.72 12.45 -7.14
N GLU A 109 -11.53 13.07 -7.99
CA GLU A 109 -12.15 12.44 -9.16
C GLU A 109 -11.13 12.10 -10.26
N LEU A 110 -9.99 12.79 -10.29
CA LEU A 110 -8.92 12.60 -11.27
C LEU A 110 -7.84 11.63 -10.79
N LEU A 111 -7.89 11.21 -9.53
CA LEU A 111 -6.96 10.22 -8.98
C LEU A 111 -7.44 8.80 -9.33
N LEU A 112 -7.15 8.39 -10.55
CA LEU A 112 -7.48 7.06 -11.05
C LEU A 112 -6.59 6.02 -10.39
N ASP A 113 -7.20 4.89 -10.04
CA ASP A 113 -6.41 3.71 -9.68
C ASP A 113 -5.67 3.20 -10.91
N ASN A 114 -4.41 2.84 -10.75
CA ASN A 114 -3.69 2.18 -11.82
C ASN A 114 -4.20 0.73 -11.91
N PRO A 115 -4.97 0.36 -12.94
CA PRO A 115 -5.50 -0.99 -13.09
C PRO A 115 -4.41 -1.98 -13.54
N TYR A 116 -3.22 -1.48 -13.88
CA TYR A 116 -2.13 -2.32 -14.34
C TYR A 116 -1.49 -3.09 -13.19
N THR A 117 -1.64 -4.40 -13.22
CA THR A 117 -0.93 -5.31 -12.34
C THR A 117 0.37 -5.73 -13.04
N PRO A 118 1.52 -5.24 -12.59
CA PRO A 118 2.78 -5.55 -13.24
C PRO A 118 3.13 -7.04 -13.05
N PRO A 119 3.69 -7.70 -14.08
CA PRO A 119 4.08 -9.08 -13.97
C PRO A 119 5.24 -9.26 -12.98
N VAL A 120 5.18 -10.33 -12.21
CA VAL A 120 6.28 -10.80 -11.38
C VAL A 120 7.20 -11.65 -12.27
N VAL A 121 8.46 -11.28 -12.33
CA VAL A 121 9.48 -12.03 -13.09
C VAL A 121 10.47 -12.63 -12.10
N ILE A 122 10.62 -13.95 -12.13
CA ILE A 122 11.64 -14.66 -11.36
C ILE A 122 12.98 -14.43 -12.05
N THR A 123 13.95 -13.90 -11.31
CA THR A 123 15.26 -13.52 -11.85
C THR A 123 16.38 -14.47 -11.45
N LYS A 124 16.22 -15.20 -10.33
CA LYS A 124 17.27 -16.08 -9.83
C LYS A 124 16.70 -17.19 -8.97
N LEU A 125 17.32 -18.37 -9.11
CA LEU A 125 17.13 -19.52 -8.23
C LEU A 125 18.43 -19.81 -7.51
N GLN A 126 18.37 -20.04 -6.21
CA GLN A 126 19.51 -20.53 -5.43
C GLN A 126 19.14 -21.83 -4.72
N LEU A 127 20.09 -22.73 -4.63
CA LEU A 127 20.04 -23.94 -3.79
C LEU A 127 21.17 -23.87 -2.77
N PHE A 128 20.84 -24.01 -1.50
CA PHE A 128 21.83 -23.92 -0.41
C PHE A 128 22.72 -22.67 -0.55
N ASN A 129 22.12 -21.52 -0.87
CA ASN A 129 22.80 -20.22 -1.10
C ASN A 129 23.73 -20.19 -2.33
N LYS A 130 23.73 -21.20 -3.19
CA LYS A 130 24.46 -21.22 -4.46
C LYS A 130 23.51 -20.94 -5.62
N THR A 131 23.87 -19.99 -6.47
CA THR A 131 23.06 -19.66 -7.66
C THR A 131 23.07 -20.83 -8.64
N VAL A 132 21.89 -21.27 -9.05
CA VAL A 132 21.69 -22.26 -10.11
C VAL A 132 21.68 -21.54 -11.45
N ARG A 133 22.49 -22.03 -12.39
CA ARG A 133 22.61 -21.51 -13.76
C ARG A 133 22.17 -22.56 -14.77
N PRO A 134 21.78 -22.13 -16.00
CA PRO A 134 21.56 -23.08 -17.06
C PRO A 134 22.81 -23.96 -17.30
N ASP A 135 22.56 -25.24 -17.51
CA ASP A 135 23.59 -26.27 -17.85
C ASP A 135 24.71 -26.40 -16.79
N ASP A 136 24.45 -26.01 -15.53
CA ASP A 136 25.39 -26.25 -14.44
C ASP A 136 25.35 -27.72 -13.95
N GLU A 137 26.23 -28.05 -13.01
CA GLU A 137 26.34 -29.40 -12.43
C GLU A 137 25.07 -29.90 -11.75
N THR A 138 24.14 -29.01 -11.40
CA THR A 138 22.87 -29.37 -10.78
C THR A 138 21.89 -29.99 -11.77
N GLY A 139 22.00 -29.64 -13.06
CA GLY A 139 21.11 -30.11 -14.12
C GLY A 139 19.65 -29.67 -13.96
N ILE A 140 19.37 -28.66 -13.12
CA ILE A 140 18.00 -28.23 -12.80
C ILE A 140 17.45 -27.30 -13.87
N LEU A 141 18.30 -26.40 -14.38
CA LEU A 141 17.91 -25.42 -15.39
C LEU A 141 18.56 -25.77 -16.75
N THR A 142 17.74 -25.86 -17.77
CA THR A 142 18.19 -25.96 -19.18
C THR A 142 18.11 -24.63 -19.90
N LYS A 143 17.42 -23.65 -19.32
CA LYS A 143 17.21 -22.28 -19.80
C LYS A 143 17.28 -21.31 -18.63
N ASN A 144 17.32 -20.02 -18.91
CA ASN A 144 17.21 -19.01 -17.87
C ASN A 144 15.93 -19.21 -17.05
N ILE A 145 16.00 -18.92 -15.76
CA ILE A 145 14.87 -19.14 -14.82
C ILE A 145 13.61 -18.37 -15.24
N ASN A 146 13.75 -17.18 -15.82
CA ASN A 146 12.63 -16.37 -16.33
C ASN A 146 11.88 -17.01 -17.52
N GLU A 147 12.52 -17.94 -18.24
CA GLU A 147 11.96 -18.68 -19.38
C GLU A 147 11.50 -20.09 -18.97
N THR A 148 11.81 -20.51 -17.75
CA THR A 148 11.53 -21.86 -17.23
C THR A 148 10.15 -21.89 -16.61
N LYS A 149 9.28 -22.75 -17.12
CA LYS A 149 7.89 -22.91 -16.62
C LYS A 149 7.76 -23.81 -15.40
N SER A 150 8.69 -24.76 -15.25
CA SER A 150 8.69 -25.70 -14.13
C SER A 150 10.11 -26.15 -13.83
N ILE A 151 10.36 -26.38 -12.56
CA ILE A 151 11.61 -26.99 -12.07
C ILE A 151 11.27 -28.20 -11.21
N THR A 152 12.14 -29.19 -11.23
CA THR A 152 12.02 -30.36 -10.37
C THR A 152 13.19 -30.42 -9.40
N LEU A 153 12.87 -30.37 -8.12
CA LEU A 153 13.86 -30.51 -7.07
C LEU A 153 13.86 -31.95 -6.53
N LYS A 154 15.03 -32.46 -6.20
CA LYS A 154 15.19 -33.78 -5.53
C LYS A 154 14.83 -33.62 -4.05
N SER A 155 14.41 -34.72 -3.40
CA SER A 155 13.96 -34.72 -2.00
C SER A 155 14.98 -34.18 -0.99
N TRP A 156 16.27 -34.23 -1.31
CA TRP A 156 17.33 -33.67 -0.48
C TRP A 156 17.63 -32.19 -0.72
N GLN A 157 17.07 -31.60 -1.78
CA GLN A 157 17.21 -30.18 -2.14
C GLN A 157 16.16 -29.35 -1.40
N THR A 158 16.22 -29.32 -0.11
CA THR A 158 15.18 -28.76 0.78
C THR A 158 15.29 -27.25 1.01
N ALA A 159 16.45 -26.65 0.73
CA ALA A 159 16.66 -25.22 0.92
C ALA A 159 16.89 -24.54 -0.43
N PHE A 160 15.90 -23.78 -0.87
CA PHE A 160 15.99 -22.99 -2.08
C PHE A 160 15.52 -21.54 -1.81
N THR A 161 16.03 -20.63 -2.61
CA THR A 161 15.67 -19.22 -2.57
C THR A 161 15.32 -18.74 -3.96
N ILE A 162 14.23 -18.02 -4.09
CA ILE A 162 13.77 -17.41 -5.33
C ILE A 162 13.92 -15.89 -5.20
N GLU A 163 14.66 -15.28 -6.13
CA GLU A 163 14.67 -13.83 -6.31
C GLU A 163 13.72 -13.45 -7.43
N PHE A 164 12.97 -12.39 -7.23
CA PHE A 164 12.01 -11.90 -8.22
C PHE A 164 12.05 -10.38 -8.33
N VAL A 165 11.59 -9.89 -9.45
CA VAL A 165 11.47 -8.47 -9.77
C VAL A 165 10.07 -8.19 -10.29
N VAL A 166 9.56 -6.99 -10.01
CA VAL A 166 8.32 -6.48 -10.58
C VAL A 166 8.62 -5.22 -11.36
N SER A 167 8.24 -5.20 -12.62
CA SER A 167 8.44 -4.06 -13.51
C SER A 167 7.34 -3.02 -13.31
N ASN A 168 7.31 -2.40 -12.13
CA ASN A 168 6.42 -1.29 -11.83
C ASN A 168 7.19 0.03 -11.80
N TYR A 169 7.15 0.77 -12.92
CA TYR A 169 7.84 2.06 -13.07
C TYR A 169 7.04 3.25 -12.52
N ILE A 170 5.76 3.06 -12.21
CA ILE A 170 4.87 4.15 -11.78
C ILE A 170 4.88 4.30 -10.27
N SER A 171 4.93 3.20 -9.52
CA SER A 171 4.77 3.22 -8.06
C SER A 171 5.53 2.05 -7.39
N GLY A 172 6.78 1.88 -7.73
CA GLY A 172 7.61 0.74 -7.29
C GLY A 172 7.78 0.62 -5.77
N GLN A 173 7.65 1.72 -5.03
CA GLN A 173 7.80 1.74 -3.57
C GLN A 173 6.55 1.25 -2.81
N HIS A 174 5.40 1.16 -3.47
CA HIS A 174 4.12 0.77 -2.84
C HIS A 174 3.71 -0.68 -3.14
N ASN A 175 4.61 -1.46 -3.76
CA ASN A 175 4.33 -2.87 -3.98
C ASN A 175 4.45 -3.66 -2.67
N THR A 176 3.40 -4.36 -2.29
CA THR A 176 3.42 -5.35 -1.24
C THR A 176 3.49 -6.73 -1.87
N PHE A 177 4.40 -7.56 -1.39
CA PHE A 177 4.57 -8.92 -1.90
C PHE A 177 4.14 -9.93 -0.87
N ALA A 178 3.60 -11.04 -1.35
CA ALA A 178 3.31 -12.18 -0.53
C ALA A 178 3.65 -13.46 -1.29
N TYR A 179 4.04 -14.49 -0.57
CA TYR A 179 4.26 -15.82 -1.14
C TYR A 179 3.58 -16.89 -0.33
N LYS A 180 3.34 -18.02 -0.98
CA LYS A 180 2.79 -19.23 -0.37
C LYS A 180 3.24 -20.43 -1.17
N LEU A 181 3.79 -21.43 -0.51
CA LEU A 181 4.07 -22.73 -1.11
C LEU A 181 2.82 -23.60 -1.01
N GLU A 182 2.10 -23.74 -2.12
CA GLU A 182 0.87 -24.53 -2.17
C GLU A 182 1.14 -26.00 -1.79
N GLY A 183 0.24 -26.54 -0.97
CA GLY A 183 0.38 -27.90 -0.44
C GLY A 183 1.27 -28.03 0.80
N TYR A 184 2.01 -26.98 1.15
CA TYR A 184 2.88 -26.95 2.34
C TYR A 184 2.46 -25.86 3.33
N ASP A 185 2.34 -24.62 2.87
CA ASP A 185 1.96 -23.48 3.72
C ASP A 185 0.44 -23.36 3.88
N LYS A 186 -0.02 -23.05 5.09
CA LYS A 186 -1.44 -22.80 5.37
C LYS A 186 -1.84 -21.37 5.02
N GLU A 187 -0.96 -20.40 5.26
CA GLU A 187 -1.21 -18.97 5.13
C GLU A 187 -0.23 -18.29 4.16
N TRP A 188 -0.55 -17.06 3.76
CA TRP A 188 0.33 -16.21 2.97
C TRP A 188 1.36 -15.52 3.86
N TYR A 189 2.60 -15.52 3.45
CA TYR A 189 3.69 -14.77 4.09
C TYR A 189 3.92 -13.46 3.37
N TYR A 190 3.83 -12.34 4.09
CA TYR A 190 4.01 -11.00 3.54
C TYR A 190 5.45 -10.55 3.67
N LEU A 191 5.98 -9.97 2.60
CA LEU A 191 7.35 -9.45 2.53
C LEU A 191 7.34 -7.94 2.73
N THR A 192 8.18 -7.45 3.63
CA THR A 192 8.33 -6.01 3.99
C THR A 192 9.47 -5.46 3.25
N ASP A 193 10.10 -5.48 2.36
CA ASP A 193 11.26 -4.86 1.68
C ASP A 193 12.20 -5.85 0.97
N LYS A 194 11.97 -7.15 1.09
CA LYS A 194 12.81 -8.15 0.42
C LYS A 194 12.15 -8.65 -0.86
N ARG A 195 12.95 -8.84 -1.90
CA ARG A 195 12.55 -9.45 -3.17
C ARG A 195 13.04 -10.89 -3.30
N THR A 196 13.21 -11.54 -2.16
CA THR A 196 13.71 -12.93 -2.04
C THR A 196 12.83 -13.72 -1.10
N VAL A 197 12.52 -14.94 -1.47
CA VAL A 197 11.74 -15.94 -0.71
C VAL A 197 12.44 -17.27 -0.76
#